data_ac5c6c3fd3db5464dfbd260f9c6fd2ce
#
_entry.id   ac5c6c3fd3db5464dfbd260f9c6fd2ce
#
_cell.length_a   1.000
_cell.length_b   1.000
_cell.length_c   1.000
_cell.angle_alpha   90.00
_cell.angle_beta   90.00
_cell.angle_gamma   90.00
#
_symmetry.space_group_name_H-M   'P 1'
#
loop_
_entity.id
_entity.type
_entity.pdbx_description
1 polymer ?
#
loop_
_entity_poly.entity_id
_entity_poly.type
_entity_poly.pdbx_seq_one_letter_code
_entity_poly.pdbx_strand_id
1 'polypeptide(L)'
;MEVKDEYYDYGKSWKWEIKYCEAFEGKGYEIVSTGQIFRQLAMDKGVSVEEFNRQVNEAASKGDRSVDKMIDDTTTKIGMERDHIVFDSRLAWHFAPQSFKVFVITDIDEASRRVFHDSLRAGSESYESQEACKKALINRQKLETVRYKEIYDIDYYDMSNYNLVIESTNAAPAELAQEILDKMEEYQAGGFEKLMELNPTSIKLAENTQEDTAEAVSVNEKGGVFTLNEGRAVLENAIKNQAKFIPVRLAVSEQGGEDSFMNFANMAEQ
;
A
#
# COMPACT_ATOMS: atom_id res chain seq x y z
N MET A 1 9.71 -3.92 10.23
CA MET A 1 8.37 -3.47 9.83
C MET A 1 8.39 -3.21 8.33
N GLU A 2 7.49 -3.79 7.59
CA GLU A 2 7.26 -3.41 6.20
C GLU A 2 6.03 -2.53 6.13
N VAL A 3 6.15 -1.38 5.49
CA VAL A 3 5.01 -0.52 5.18
C VAL A 3 4.94 -0.34 3.69
N LYS A 4 3.79 -0.64 3.10
CA LYS A 4 3.58 -0.58 1.68
C LYS A 4 2.52 0.45 1.34
N ASP A 5 2.86 1.40 0.48
CA ASP A 5 1.90 2.33 -0.11
C ASP A 5 1.70 1.99 -1.59
N GLU A 6 0.54 1.44 -1.92
CA GLU A 6 0.28 0.91 -3.26
C GLU A 6 0.04 1.92 -4.34
N TYR A 7 -0.48 3.07 -3.96
CA TYR A 7 -0.78 4.09 -4.94
C TYR A 7 0.39 5.01 -5.22
N TYR A 8 1.48 4.89 -4.46
CA TYR A 8 2.58 5.85 -4.47
C TYR A 8 3.93 5.36 -4.96
N ASP A 9 4.16 4.07 -5.03
CA ASP A 9 5.48 3.58 -5.43
C ASP A 9 5.67 3.66 -6.94
N TYR A 10 5.74 4.88 -7.41
CA TYR A 10 6.03 5.22 -8.79
C TYR A 10 7.30 6.05 -8.93
N GLY A 11 8.36 5.55 -8.29
CA GLY A 11 9.68 6.08 -8.58
C GLY A 11 9.77 7.59 -8.44
N LYS A 12 9.29 8.17 -7.37
CA LYS A 12 9.43 9.55 -6.87
C LYS A 12 8.10 10.23 -6.48
N SER A 13 7.40 9.73 -5.46
CA SER A 13 6.45 10.54 -4.70
C SER A 13 7.16 11.18 -3.51
N TRP A 14 7.93 12.23 -3.75
CA TRP A 14 8.90 12.70 -2.78
C TRP A 14 8.32 13.46 -1.60
N LYS A 15 7.24 14.21 -1.76
CA LYS A 15 6.75 15.04 -0.66
C LYS A 15 5.93 14.29 0.37
N TRP A 16 5.09 13.35 -0.04
CA TRP A 16 4.25 12.61 0.89
C TRP A 16 5.02 11.42 1.48
N GLU A 17 5.72 10.65 0.65
CA GLU A 17 6.60 9.55 1.08
C GLU A 17 7.77 10.03 1.92
N ILE A 18 8.42 11.15 1.57
CA ILE A 18 9.45 11.75 2.42
C ILE A 18 8.89 12.06 3.80
N LYS A 19 7.74 12.72 3.90
CA LYS A 19 7.14 13.06 5.19
C LYS A 19 6.72 11.84 6.00
N TYR A 20 6.29 10.81 5.34
CA TYR A 20 5.96 9.53 5.93
C TYR A 20 7.23 8.81 6.41
N CYS A 21 8.26 8.73 5.57
CA CYS A 21 9.58 8.22 5.95
C CYS A 21 10.21 9.04 7.08
N GLU A 22 10.17 10.38 6.99
CA GLU A 22 10.64 11.28 8.05
C GLU A 22 9.95 11.01 9.39
N ALA A 23 8.66 10.67 9.38
CA ALA A 23 7.92 10.33 10.57
C ALA A 23 8.44 9.05 11.24
N PHE A 24 8.82 8.04 10.47
CA PHE A 24 9.46 6.83 10.99
C PHE A 24 10.92 7.06 11.39
N GLU A 25 11.69 7.81 10.62
CA GLU A 25 13.07 8.19 10.98
C GLU A 25 13.11 8.96 12.30
N GLY A 26 12.16 9.88 12.51
CA GLY A 26 11.98 10.60 13.79
C GLY A 26 11.67 9.69 14.98
N LYS A 27 11.26 8.45 14.75
CA LYS A 27 11.02 7.39 15.73
C LYS A 27 12.19 6.39 15.83
N GLY A 28 13.28 6.63 15.10
CA GLY A 28 14.49 5.79 15.14
C GLY A 28 14.51 4.62 14.17
N TYR A 29 13.63 4.61 13.17
CA TYR A 29 13.65 3.60 12.12
C TYR A 29 14.55 4.01 10.95
N GLU A 30 15.31 3.05 10.41
CA GLU A 30 16.02 3.20 9.14
C GLU A 30 15.06 2.91 7.98
N ILE A 31 15.05 3.76 6.96
CA ILE A 31 14.23 3.54 5.75
C ILE A 31 15.06 2.85 4.68
N VAL A 32 14.55 1.74 4.16
CA VAL A 32 15.13 1.00 3.05
C VAL A 32 14.14 0.98 1.90
N SER A 33 14.39 1.79 0.87
CA SER A 33 13.55 1.83 -0.34
C SER A 33 14.18 1.00 -1.47
N THR A 34 13.49 -0.03 -1.92
CA THR A 34 13.90 -0.83 -3.09
C THR A 34 13.92 0.02 -4.37
N GLY A 35 13.04 1.01 -4.46
CA GLY A 35 13.07 1.99 -5.54
C GLY A 35 14.35 2.84 -5.55
N GLN A 36 14.91 3.18 -4.38
CA GLN A 36 16.21 3.88 -4.31
C GLN A 36 17.36 2.97 -4.78
N ILE A 37 17.36 1.72 -4.38
CA ILE A 37 18.34 0.72 -4.85
C ILE A 37 18.30 0.64 -6.38
N PHE A 38 17.11 0.52 -6.96
CA PHE A 38 16.93 0.46 -8.41
C PHE A 38 17.44 1.73 -9.13
N ARG A 39 17.17 2.91 -8.58
CA ARG A 39 17.66 4.19 -9.11
C ARG A 39 19.18 4.30 -9.04
N GLN A 40 19.78 3.85 -7.94
CA GLN A 40 21.24 3.86 -7.80
C GLN A 40 21.89 2.97 -8.86
N LEU A 41 21.34 1.79 -9.13
CA LEU A 41 21.83 0.91 -10.20
C LEU A 41 21.73 1.53 -11.58
N ALA A 42 20.66 2.28 -11.87
CA ALA A 42 20.53 3.02 -13.12
C ALA A 42 21.61 4.10 -13.23
N MET A 43 21.84 4.84 -12.16
CA MET A 43 22.90 5.87 -12.11
C MET A 43 24.29 5.26 -12.29
N ASP A 44 24.59 4.17 -11.64
CA ASP A 44 25.88 3.47 -11.73
C ASP A 44 26.14 2.97 -13.17
N LYS A 45 25.06 2.65 -13.91
CA LYS A 45 25.13 2.30 -15.34
C LYS A 45 25.13 3.51 -16.28
N GLY A 46 24.96 4.72 -15.76
CA GLY A 46 24.93 5.94 -16.57
C GLY A 46 23.70 6.09 -17.47
N VAL A 47 22.58 5.43 -17.12
CA VAL A 47 21.32 5.49 -17.89
C VAL A 47 20.19 6.11 -17.06
N SER A 48 19.11 6.56 -17.74
CA SER A 48 17.91 6.97 -17.04
C SER A 48 17.21 5.79 -16.37
N VAL A 49 16.39 6.06 -15.35
CA VAL A 49 15.60 5.02 -14.67
C VAL A 49 14.65 4.33 -15.64
N GLU A 50 14.07 5.08 -16.58
CA GLU A 50 13.18 4.55 -17.62
C GLU A 50 13.93 3.59 -18.55
N GLU A 51 15.10 4.01 -19.03
CA GLU A 51 15.95 3.16 -19.88
C GLU A 51 16.45 1.92 -19.12
N PHE A 52 16.82 2.08 -17.86
CA PHE A 52 17.22 0.96 -17.02
C PHE A 52 16.07 -0.04 -16.82
N ASN A 53 14.86 0.48 -16.54
CA ASN A 53 13.67 -0.37 -16.41
C ASN A 53 13.37 -1.14 -17.70
N ARG A 54 13.51 -0.48 -18.86
CA ARG A 54 13.37 -1.14 -20.17
C ARG A 54 14.40 -2.25 -20.34
N GLN A 55 15.66 -2.01 -20.02
CA GLN A 55 16.75 -3.01 -20.10
C GLN A 55 16.51 -4.19 -19.17
N VAL A 56 16.08 -3.95 -17.93
CA VAL A 56 15.75 -5.03 -16.96
C VAL A 56 14.57 -5.86 -17.45
N ASN A 57 13.52 -5.25 -17.96
CA ASN A 57 12.36 -5.97 -18.50
C ASN A 57 12.75 -6.79 -19.75
N GLU A 58 13.58 -6.25 -20.63
CA GLU A 58 14.08 -6.96 -21.80
C GLU A 58 14.99 -8.14 -21.40
N ALA A 59 15.85 -7.97 -20.40
CA ALA A 59 16.69 -9.03 -19.87
C ALA A 59 15.83 -10.13 -19.21
N ALA A 60 14.82 -9.75 -18.42
CA ALA A 60 13.90 -10.67 -17.78
C ALA A 60 13.10 -11.51 -18.80
N SER A 61 12.67 -10.91 -19.92
CA SER A 61 12.00 -11.64 -21.01
C SER A 61 12.90 -12.69 -21.69
N LYS A 62 14.22 -12.54 -21.56
CA LYS A 62 15.24 -13.49 -22.03
C LYS A 62 15.71 -14.45 -20.92
N GLY A 63 15.08 -14.42 -19.74
CA GLY A 63 15.40 -15.27 -18.60
C GLY A 63 16.48 -14.74 -17.66
N ASP A 64 17.04 -13.54 -17.92
CA ASP A 64 18.00 -12.90 -17.01
C ASP A 64 17.26 -12.06 -15.96
N ARG A 65 17.24 -12.54 -14.72
CA ARG A 65 16.63 -11.91 -13.55
C ARG A 65 17.67 -11.46 -12.53
N SER A 66 18.90 -11.21 -12.97
CA SER A 66 20.00 -10.87 -12.06
C SER A 66 19.76 -9.62 -11.21
N VAL A 67 19.07 -8.61 -11.77
CA VAL A 67 18.74 -7.38 -11.05
C VAL A 67 17.64 -7.63 -10.03
N ASP A 68 16.54 -8.28 -10.42
CA ASP A 68 15.46 -8.63 -9.49
C ASP A 68 16.02 -9.46 -8.33
N LYS A 69 16.75 -10.52 -8.65
CA LYS A 69 17.38 -11.39 -7.64
C LYS A 69 18.32 -10.63 -6.69
N MET A 70 19.10 -9.69 -7.19
CA MET A 70 19.99 -8.89 -6.33
C MET A 70 19.20 -8.04 -5.35
N ILE A 71 18.09 -7.44 -5.77
CA ILE A 71 17.21 -6.64 -4.92
C ILE A 71 16.55 -7.53 -3.87
N ASP A 72 16.06 -8.71 -4.28
CA ASP A 72 15.40 -9.69 -3.42
C ASP A 72 16.37 -10.23 -2.35
N ASP A 73 17.56 -10.67 -2.76
CA ASP A 73 18.61 -11.16 -1.87
C ASP A 73 19.05 -10.07 -0.87
N THR A 74 19.14 -8.81 -1.32
CA THR A 74 19.46 -7.66 -0.48
C THR A 74 18.36 -7.40 0.55
N THR A 75 17.11 -7.41 0.13
CA THR A 75 15.95 -7.24 1.02
C THR A 75 15.90 -8.33 2.08
N THR A 76 16.05 -9.59 1.67
CA THR A 76 16.10 -10.74 2.56
C THR A 76 17.21 -10.61 3.58
N LYS A 77 18.43 -10.28 3.14
CA LYS A 77 19.59 -10.12 4.01
C LYS A 77 19.38 -9.00 5.04
N ILE A 78 18.93 -7.83 4.60
CA ILE A 78 18.66 -6.70 5.49
C ILE A 78 17.60 -7.08 6.53
N GLY A 79 16.49 -7.70 6.09
CA GLY A 79 15.42 -8.12 6.99
C GLY A 79 15.85 -9.14 8.04
N MET A 80 16.85 -9.98 7.73
CA MET A 80 17.40 -10.96 8.67
C MET A 80 18.44 -10.38 9.64
N GLU A 81 19.20 -9.39 9.21
CA GLU A 81 20.39 -8.91 9.93
C GLU A 81 20.15 -7.63 10.74
N ARG A 82 19.02 -6.92 10.50
CA ARG A 82 18.78 -5.61 11.11
C ARG A 82 17.38 -5.50 11.71
N ASP A 83 17.31 -4.72 12.79
CA ASP A 83 16.06 -4.32 13.45
C ASP A 83 15.76 -2.83 13.19
N HIS A 84 14.54 -2.40 13.51
CA HIS A 84 14.10 -1.00 13.36
C HIS A 84 14.20 -0.48 11.92
N ILE A 85 13.79 -1.31 10.95
CA ILE A 85 13.78 -0.97 9.53
C ILE A 85 12.34 -0.87 9.02
N VAL A 86 12.10 0.14 8.21
CA VAL A 86 10.92 0.25 7.36
C VAL A 86 11.36 -0.01 5.93
N PHE A 87 10.82 -1.06 5.33
CA PHE A 87 10.95 -1.29 3.90
C PHE A 87 9.85 -0.54 3.15
N ASP A 88 10.25 0.43 2.34
CA ASP A 88 9.42 1.03 1.31
C ASP A 88 9.58 0.18 0.03
N SER A 89 8.72 -0.83 -0.11
CA SER A 89 8.85 -1.87 -1.13
C SER A 89 7.52 -2.57 -1.39
N ARG A 90 7.32 -3.06 -2.62
CA ARG A 90 6.15 -3.86 -2.99
C ARG A 90 6.23 -5.32 -2.61
N LEU A 91 7.43 -5.86 -2.49
CA LEU A 91 7.65 -7.29 -2.32
C LEU A 91 8.42 -7.63 -1.04
N ALA A 92 8.82 -6.64 -0.23
CA ALA A 92 9.57 -6.92 0.99
C ALA A 92 8.78 -7.81 1.97
N TRP A 93 7.43 -7.71 2.00
CA TRP A 93 6.57 -8.62 2.77
C TRP A 93 6.79 -10.11 2.44
N HIS A 94 7.19 -10.39 1.21
CA HIS A 94 7.51 -11.75 0.73
C HIS A 94 8.94 -12.15 1.08
N PHE A 95 9.88 -11.22 0.94
CA PHE A 95 11.32 -11.47 1.16
C PHE A 95 11.78 -11.26 2.61
N ALA A 96 10.99 -10.58 3.44
CA ALA A 96 11.20 -10.41 4.87
C ALA A 96 9.97 -10.92 5.67
N PRO A 97 9.70 -12.23 5.68
CA PRO A 97 8.45 -12.79 6.19
C PRO A 97 8.20 -12.56 7.68
N GLN A 98 9.24 -12.26 8.46
CA GLN A 98 9.16 -11.94 9.89
C GLN A 98 8.73 -10.49 10.17
N SER A 99 8.63 -9.64 9.14
CA SER A 99 8.23 -8.24 9.33
C SER A 99 6.75 -8.08 9.66
N PHE A 100 6.39 -6.99 10.33
CA PHE A 100 5.00 -6.53 10.40
C PHE A 100 4.62 -5.94 9.04
N LYS A 101 3.66 -6.56 8.37
CA LYS A 101 3.33 -6.32 6.96
C LYS A 101 2.15 -5.38 6.86
N VAL A 102 2.35 -4.22 6.26
CA VAL A 102 1.34 -3.19 6.11
C VAL A 102 1.05 -2.95 4.64
N PHE A 103 -0.22 -2.94 4.30
CA PHE A 103 -0.70 -2.51 3.00
C PHE A 103 -1.45 -1.19 3.13
N VAL A 104 -0.97 -0.16 2.46
CA VAL A 104 -1.59 1.17 2.51
C VAL A 104 -2.44 1.38 1.27
N ILE A 105 -3.74 1.58 1.47
CA ILE A 105 -4.66 1.94 0.38
C ILE A 105 -4.93 3.43 0.36
N THR A 106 -5.08 3.97 -0.85
CA THR A 106 -5.48 5.36 -1.09
C THR A 106 -6.50 5.38 -2.22
N ASP A 107 -7.51 6.22 -2.11
CA ASP A 107 -8.43 6.46 -3.21
C ASP A 107 -7.68 6.90 -4.48
N ILE A 108 -8.01 6.32 -5.63
CA ILE A 108 -7.26 6.53 -6.88
C ILE A 108 -7.30 7.98 -7.37
N ASP A 109 -8.37 8.73 -7.08
CA ASP A 109 -8.46 10.13 -7.45
C ASP A 109 -7.56 10.98 -6.54
N GLU A 110 -7.52 10.67 -5.24
CA GLU A 110 -6.58 11.30 -4.30
C GLU A 110 -5.13 10.91 -4.63
N ALA A 111 -4.86 9.65 -4.93
CA ALA A 111 -3.54 9.19 -5.37
C ALA A 111 -3.05 9.95 -6.61
N SER A 112 -3.88 10.00 -7.65
CA SER A 112 -3.55 10.74 -8.88
C SER A 112 -3.39 12.24 -8.63
N ARG A 113 -4.19 12.84 -7.74
CA ARG A 113 -4.07 14.25 -7.34
C ARG A 113 -2.71 14.52 -6.67
N ARG A 114 -2.34 13.67 -5.70
CA ARG A 114 -1.05 13.80 -5.00
C ARG A 114 0.12 13.68 -5.97
N VAL A 115 0.10 12.68 -6.85
CA VAL A 115 1.14 12.46 -7.87
C VAL A 115 1.22 13.60 -8.86
N PHE A 116 0.09 14.05 -9.40
CA PHE A 116 0.04 15.11 -10.40
C PHE A 116 0.54 16.46 -9.87
N HIS A 117 0.26 16.78 -8.60
CA HIS A 117 0.68 18.04 -7.96
C HIS A 117 2.08 17.97 -7.30
N ASP A 118 2.74 16.83 -7.36
CA ASP A 118 4.10 16.73 -6.85
C ASP A 118 5.12 17.39 -7.76
N SER A 119 5.47 18.64 -7.44
CA SER A 119 6.42 19.45 -8.20
C SER A 119 7.84 18.87 -8.30
N LEU A 120 8.19 17.91 -7.47
CA LEU A 120 9.49 17.24 -7.49
C LEU A 120 9.57 16.16 -8.56
N ARG A 121 8.43 15.72 -9.09
CA ARG A 121 8.34 14.78 -10.23
C ARG A 121 8.58 15.43 -11.59
N ALA A 122 8.50 16.75 -11.69
CA ALA A 122 8.59 17.50 -12.95
C ALA A 122 9.85 17.23 -13.80
N GLY A 123 10.85 16.54 -13.25
CA GLY A 123 12.07 16.13 -13.97
C GLY A 123 12.10 14.66 -14.40
N SER A 124 11.12 13.83 -14.00
CA SER A 124 11.14 12.38 -14.29
C SER A 124 9.81 11.83 -14.80
N GLU A 125 8.69 12.40 -14.39
CA GLU A 125 7.34 12.03 -14.84
C GLU A 125 6.53 13.33 -14.97
N SER A 126 6.02 13.63 -16.15
CA SER A 126 5.11 14.73 -16.39
C SER A 126 3.85 14.22 -17.05
N TYR A 127 2.70 14.59 -16.51
CA TYR A 127 1.40 14.23 -17.05
C TYR A 127 0.70 15.49 -17.54
N GLU A 128 0.01 15.38 -18.66
CA GLU A 128 -0.75 16.50 -19.23
C GLU A 128 -1.97 16.89 -18.37
N SER A 129 -2.48 15.97 -17.57
CA SER A 129 -3.62 16.16 -16.68
C SER A 129 -3.64 15.14 -15.55
N GLN A 130 -4.40 15.42 -14.48
CA GLN A 130 -4.65 14.45 -13.41
C GLN A 130 -5.30 13.18 -13.94
N GLU A 131 -6.20 13.27 -14.92
CA GLU A 131 -6.84 12.12 -15.54
C GLU A 131 -5.84 11.24 -16.31
N ALA A 132 -4.87 11.85 -17.01
CA ALA A 132 -3.78 11.11 -17.64
C ALA A 132 -2.90 10.41 -16.60
N CYS A 133 -2.63 11.08 -15.49
CA CYS A 133 -1.92 10.49 -14.35
C CYS A 133 -2.68 9.29 -13.79
N LYS A 134 -3.98 9.42 -13.51
CA LYS A 134 -4.83 8.34 -13.03
C LYS A 134 -4.78 7.10 -13.94
N LYS A 135 -4.91 7.30 -15.26
CA LYS A 135 -4.81 6.20 -16.24
C LYS A 135 -3.44 5.53 -16.22
N ALA A 136 -2.37 6.31 -16.10
CA ALA A 136 -1.02 5.78 -16.01
C ALA A 136 -0.83 4.94 -14.73
N LEU A 137 -1.37 5.39 -13.59
CA LEU A 137 -1.35 4.66 -12.33
C LEU A 137 -2.07 3.30 -12.48
N ILE A 138 -3.28 3.28 -12.97
CA ILE A 138 -4.06 2.05 -13.19
C ILE A 138 -3.32 1.09 -14.16
N ASN A 139 -2.82 1.60 -15.28
CA ASN A 139 -2.12 0.75 -16.25
C ASN A 139 -0.89 0.08 -15.66
N ARG A 140 -0.18 0.78 -14.81
CA ARG A 140 1.01 0.22 -14.16
C ARG A 140 0.64 -0.85 -13.13
N GLN A 141 -0.40 -0.64 -12.33
CA GLN A 141 -0.90 -1.67 -11.43
C GLN A 141 -1.17 -2.98 -12.19
N LYS A 142 -1.83 -2.90 -13.36
CA LYS A 142 -2.06 -4.05 -14.26
C LYS A 142 -0.76 -4.75 -14.64
N LEU A 143 0.22 -3.98 -15.11
CA LEU A 143 1.50 -4.52 -15.55
C LEU A 143 2.29 -5.19 -14.40
N GLU A 144 2.25 -4.61 -13.22
CA GLU A 144 2.93 -5.14 -12.05
C GLU A 144 2.27 -6.41 -11.51
N THR A 145 0.94 -6.45 -11.48
CA THR A 145 0.20 -7.67 -11.12
C THR A 145 0.59 -8.84 -12.01
N VAL A 146 0.58 -8.64 -13.33
CA VAL A 146 1.00 -9.67 -14.29
C VAL A 146 2.46 -10.07 -14.04
N ARG A 147 3.34 -9.10 -13.92
CA ARG A 147 4.78 -9.36 -13.73
C ARG A 147 5.07 -10.18 -12.47
N TYR A 148 4.50 -9.79 -11.33
CA TYR A 148 4.77 -10.49 -10.08
C TYR A 148 4.15 -11.88 -10.04
N LYS A 149 3.00 -12.05 -10.69
CA LYS A 149 2.41 -13.38 -10.88
C LYS A 149 3.31 -14.27 -11.74
N GLU A 150 3.87 -13.75 -12.83
CA GLU A 150 4.76 -14.51 -13.73
C GLU A 150 6.13 -14.84 -13.08
N ILE A 151 6.69 -13.92 -12.32
CA ILE A 151 8.03 -14.06 -11.75
C ILE A 151 8.04 -14.89 -10.47
N TYR A 152 7.08 -14.64 -9.57
CA TYR A 152 7.09 -15.16 -8.21
C TYR A 152 5.90 -16.06 -7.89
N ASP A 153 4.93 -16.17 -8.82
CA ASP A 153 3.64 -16.87 -8.63
C ASP A 153 2.85 -16.32 -7.42
N ILE A 154 2.96 -15.04 -7.14
CA ILE A 154 2.26 -14.38 -6.06
C ILE A 154 1.18 -13.43 -6.58
N ASP A 155 0.10 -13.31 -5.83
CA ASP A 155 -0.84 -12.21 -5.92
C ASP A 155 -0.51 -11.21 -4.79
N TYR A 156 0.16 -10.11 -5.15
CA TYR A 156 0.56 -9.13 -4.14
C TYR A 156 -0.57 -8.21 -3.71
N TYR A 157 -1.70 -8.26 -4.42
CA TYR A 157 -2.95 -7.62 -4.05
C TYR A 157 -3.87 -8.53 -3.20
N ASP A 158 -3.45 -9.73 -2.85
CA ASP A 158 -4.14 -10.54 -1.85
C ASP A 158 -3.89 -9.94 -0.46
N MET A 159 -4.91 -9.25 0.07
CA MET A 159 -4.84 -8.55 1.34
C MET A 159 -4.60 -9.48 2.53
N SER A 160 -4.86 -10.77 2.39
CA SER A 160 -4.56 -11.77 3.42
C SER A 160 -3.06 -11.94 3.69
N ASN A 161 -2.20 -11.46 2.82
CA ASN A 161 -0.74 -11.47 3.01
C ASN A 161 -0.25 -10.45 4.06
N TYR A 162 -1.10 -9.50 4.47
CA TYR A 162 -0.72 -8.37 5.32
C TYR A 162 -1.32 -8.50 6.72
N ASN A 163 -0.60 -7.99 7.72
CA ASN A 163 -1.08 -7.90 9.09
C ASN A 163 -2.01 -6.70 9.29
N LEU A 164 -1.74 -5.60 8.58
CA LEU A 164 -2.54 -4.38 8.61
C LEU A 164 -2.81 -3.91 7.19
N VAL A 165 -4.09 -3.68 6.87
CA VAL A 165 -4.53 -2.93 5.70
C VAL A 165 -5.06 -1.59 6.20
N ILE A 166 -4.48 -0.47 5.76
CA ILE A 166 -4.83 0.86 6.28
C ILE A 166 -5.07 1.86 5.16
N GLU A 167 -6.11 2.68 5.31
CA GLU A 167 -6.46 3.71 4.32
C GLU A 167 -5.81 5.06 4.63
N SER A 168 -5.09 5.62 3.66
CA SER A 168 -4.37 6.89 3.80
C SER A 168 -5.07 8.09 3.15
N THR A 169 -6.23 7.93 2.53
CA THR A 169 -6.89 8.96 1.70
C THR A 169 -7.01 10.31 2.40
N ASN A 170 -7.46 10.32 3.65
CA ASN A 170 -7.71 11.53 4.43
C ASN A 170 -6.75 11.71 5.63
N ALA A 171 -5.69 10.93 5.69
CA ALA A 171 -4.71 11.01 6.76
C ALA A 171 -3.50 11.85 6.38
N ALA A 172 -2.95 12.60 7.35
CA ALA A 172 -1.64 13.18 7.18
C ALA A 172 -0.55 12.12 7.36
N PRO A 173 0.63 12.26 6.70
CA PRO A 173 1.71 11.29 6.80
C PRO A 173 2.13 10.93 8.23
N ALA A 174 2.18 11.92 9.14
CA ALA A 174 2.53 11.68 10.54
C ALA A 174 1.43 10.94 11.32
N GLU A 175 0.15 11.19 11.00
CA GLU A 175 -0.99 10.48 11.59
C GLU A 175 -0.96 9.01 11.16
N LEU A 176 -0.74 8.75 9.87
CA LEU A 176 -0.63 7.40 9.33
C LEU A 176 0.55 6.62 9.94
N ALA A 177 1.72 7.25 10.02
CA ALA A 177 2.90 6.61 10.61
C ALA A 177 2.69 6.28 12.09
N GLN A 178 2.03 7.17 12.84
CA GLN A 178 1.72 6.91 14.24
C GLN A 178 0.75 5.74 14.38
N GLU A 179 -0.35 5.73 13.61
CA GLU A 179 -1.32 4.63 13.63
C GLU A 179 -0.69 3.28 13.31
N ILE A 180 0.17 3.23 12.29
CA ILE A 180 0.89 2.00 11.94
C ILE A 180 1.78 1.52 13.10
N LEU A 181 2.47 2.42 13.80
CA LEU A 181 3.31 2.06 14.94
C LEU A 181 2.47 1.55 16.11
N ASP A 182 1.36 2.21 16.41
CA ASP A 182 0.45 1.80 17.48
C ASP A 182 -0.12 0.39 17.18
N LYS A 183 -0.51 0.12 15.93
CA LYS A 183 -1.00 -1.19 15.51
C LYS A 183 0.10 -2.26 15.50
N MET A 184 1.32 -1.89 15.18
CA MET A 184 2.45 -2.82 15.29
C MET A 184 2.71 -3.22 16.76
N GLU A 185 2.64 -2.26 17.69
CA GLU A 185 2.76 -2.53 19.13
C GLU A 185 1.63 -3.45 19.62
N GLU A 186 0.38 -3.17 19.22
CA GLU A 186 -0.77 -4.04 19.52
C GLU A 186 -0.56 -5.46 18.99
N TYR A 187 -0.10 -5.60 17.75
CA TYR A 187 0.21 -6.89 17.14
C TYR A 187 1.29 -7.65 17.91
N GLN A 188 2.38 -6.98 18.28
CA GLN A 188 3.48 -7.58 19.05
C GLN A 188 3.02 -8.00 20.45
N ALA A 189 2.05 -7.32 21.03
CA ALA A 189 1.42 -7.70 22.30
C ALA A 189 0.41 -8.85 22.15
N GLY A 190 0.17 -9.37 20.94
CA GLY A 190 -0.78 -10.45 20.67
C GLY A 190 -2.23 -9.96 20.55
N GLY A 191 -2.46 -8.70 20.21
CA GLY A 191 -3.79 -8.11 20.14
C GLY A 191 -4.63 -8.51 18.93
N PHE A 192 -4.00 -8.77 17.77
CA PHE A 192 -4.68 -9.22 16.55
C PHE A 192 -3.72 -9.95 15.61
N GLU A 193 -4.26 -10.75 14.70
CA GLU A 193 -3.48 -11.41 13.64
C GLU A 193 -3.53 -10.59 12.33
N LYS A 194 -4.72 -10.13 11.96
CA LYS A 194 -4.97 -9.28 10.79
C LYS A 194 -5.97 -8.18 11.15
N LEU A 195 -5.72 -6.97 10.65
CA LEU A 195 -6.55 -5.81 10.93
C LEU A 195 -6.74 -4.98 9.67
N MET A 196 -7.94 -4.38 9.53
CA MET A 196 -8.21 -3.36 8.52
C MET A 196 -8.66 -2.07 9.20
N GLU A 197 -8.00 -0.96 8.84
CA GLU A 197 -8.30 0.39 9.33
C GLU A 197 -8.74 1.26 8.16
N LEU A 198 -9.98 1.76 8.20
CA LEU A 198 -10.52 2.64 7.17
C LEU A 198 -10.81 4.03 7.70
N ASN A 199 -10.78 5.01 6.82
CA ASN A 199 -11.36 6.32 7.12
C ASN A 199 -12.88 6.19 7.19
N PRO A 200 -13.53 6.65 8.28
CA PRO A 200 -14.98 6.52 8.44
C PRO A 200 -15.76 7.13 7.28
N THR A 201 -15.26 8.20 6.66
CA THR A 201 -15.95 8.90 5.57
C THR A 201 -15.85 8.17 4.21
N SER A 202 -14.97 7.18 4.09
CA SER A 202 -14.83 6.34 2.89
C SER A 202 -15.86 5.21 2.86
N ILE A 203 -16.51 4.92 4.00
CA ILE A 203 -17.51 3.86 4.10
C ILE A 203 -18.86 4.39 3.65
N LYS A 204 -19.41 3.78 2.58
CA LYS A 204 -20.72 4.14 2.05
C LYS A 204 -21.85 3.53 2.87
N LEU A 205 -22.92 4.30 3.07
CA LEU A 205 -24.17 3.78 3.62
C LEU A 205 -25.00 3.20 2.45
N ALA A 206 -25.48 1.97 2.60
CA ALA A 206 -26.48 1.43 1.67
C ALA A 206 -27.85 2.10 1.94
N GLU A 207 -28.69 2.24 0.91
CA GLU A 207 -30.00 2.90 1.01
C GLU A 207 -30.93 2.30 2.09
N ASN A 208 -30.72 1.03 2.44
CA ASN A 208 -31.52 0.29 3.41
C ASN A 208 -30.76 -0.07 4.69
N THR A 209 -29.65 0.58 4.99
CA THR A 209 -28.90 0.31 6.22
C THR A 209 -29.76 0.68 7.43
N GLN A 210 -30.20 -0.32 8.19
CA GLN A 210 -30.99 -0.13 9.42
C GLN A 210 -30.08 0.25 10.59
N GLU A 211 -30.67 0.83 11.63
CA GLU A 211 -30.00 0.96 12.90
C GLU A 211 -29.77 -0.45 13.48
N ASP A 212 -28.59 -0.68 13.99
CA ASP A 212 -28.19 -1.93 14.61
C ASP A 212 -27.53 -1.66 15.98
N THR A 213 -27.30 -2.71 16.74
CA THR A 213 -26.67 -2.65 18.07
C THR A 213 -25.23 -3.18 18.05
N ALA A 214 -24.63 -3.30 16.88
CA ALA A 214 -23.26 -3.80 16.76
C ALA A 214 -22.28 -2.83 17.44
N GLU A 215 -21.34 -3.41 18.19
CA GLU A 215 -20.29 -2.68 18.90
C GLU A 215 -19.07 -2.39 18.03
N ALA A 216 -19.03 -2.96 16.83
CA ALA A 216 -17.95 -2.79 15.85
C ALA A 216 -18.51 -2.55 14.44
N VAL A 217 -17.73 -1.86 13.60
CA VAL A 217 -18.07 -1.64 12.21
C VAL A 217 -17.69 -2.86 11.39
N SER A 218 -18.63 -3.37 10.59
CA SER A 218 -18.34 -4.34 9.53
C SER A 218 -18.75 -3.78 8.17
N VAL A 219 -18.00 -4.15 7.15
CA VAL A 219 -18.18 -3.64 5.79
C VAL A 219 -18.24 -4.78 4.78
N ASN A 220 -18.99 -4.56 3.71
CA ASN A 220 -18.89 -5.33 2.48
C ASN A 220 -17.96 -4.59 1.52
N GLU A 221 -17.07 -5.31 0.88
CA GLU A 221 -16.16 -4.74 -0.11
C GLU A 221 -16.52 -5.24 -1.51
N LYS A 222 -16.53 -4.32 -2.48
CA LYS A 222 -16.64 -4.64 -3.89
C LYS A 222 -15.83 -3.68 -4.74
N GLY A 223 -14.77 -4.20 -5.33
CA GLY A 223 -13.95 -3.42 -6.25
C GLY A 223 -13.30 -2.19 -5.63
N GLY A 224 -12.84 -2.29 -4.38
CA GLY A 224 -12.26 -1.19 -3.62
C GLY A 224 -13.29 -0.24 -2.98
N VAL A 225 -14.58 -0.53 -3.10
CA VAL A 225 -15.66 0.25 -2.49
C VAL A 225 -16.16 -0.46 -1.25
N PHE A 226 -16.06 0.20 -0.11
CA PHE A 226 -16.53 -0.30 1.17
C PHE A 226 -17.93 0.23 1.48
N THR A 227 -18.86 -0.68 1.76
CA THR A 227 -20.25 -0.36 2.10
C THR A 227 -20.54 -0.90 3.49
N LEU A 228 -21.15 -0.09 4.34
CA LEU A 228 -21.50 -0.50 5.70
C LEU A 228 -22.42 -1.72 5.67
N ASN A 229 -22.04 -2.74 6.44
CA ASN A 229 -22.87 -3.90 6.74
C ASN A 229 -23.52 -3.76 8.11
N GLU A 230 -22.74 -3.53 9.17
CA GLU A 230 -23.18 -3.34 10.54
C GLU A 230 -22.35 -2.27 11.26
N GLY A 231 -22.82 -1.74 12.39
CA GLY A 231 -22.10 -0.79 13.23
C GLY A 231 -22.39 0.67 12.85
N ARG A 232 -23.60 0.98 12.37
CA ARG A 232 -23.99 2.33 11.95
C ARG A 232 -23.75 3.39 13.03
N ALA A 233 -24.18 3.12 14.27
CA ALA A 233 -24.01 4.06 15.36
C ALA A 233 -22.52 4.35 15.68
N VAL A 234 -21.69 3.32 15.60
CA VAL A 234 -20.22 3.41 15.77
C VAL A 234 -19.61 4.27 14.66
N LEU A 235 -19.99 4.00 13.40
CA LEU A 235 -19.53 4.76 12.24
C LEU A 235 -19.92 6.23 12.33
N GLU A 236 -21.20 6.54 12.62
CA GLU A 236 -21.69 7.92 12.73
C GLU A 236 -20.98 8.68 13.87
N ASN A 237 -20.72 8.01 15.00
CA ASN A 237 -19.95 8.59 16.08
C ASN A 237 -18.50 8.88 15.69
N ALA A 238 -17.85 7.97 14.96
CA ALA A 238 -16.51 8.16 14.46
C ALA A 238 -16.43 9.36 13.48
N ILE A 239 -17.38 9.46 12.55
CA ILE A 239 -17.49 10.61 11.64
C ILE A 239 -17.69 11.92 12.41
N LYS A 240 -18.59 11.93 13.39
CA LYS A 240 -18.86 13.11 14.24
C LYS A 240 -17.62 13.56 15.01
N ASN A 241 -16.83 12.62 15.49
CA ASN A 241 -15.59 12.87 16.23
C ASN A 241 -14.38 13.10 15.31
N GLN A 242 -14.57 13.13 13.99
CA GLN A 242 -13.52 13.32 12.99
C GLN A 242 -12.36 12.31 13.10
N ALA A 243 -12.69 11.07 13.49
CA ALA A 243 -11.72 10.00 13.51
C ALA A 243 -11.08 9.83 12.13
N LYS A 244 -9.77 9.58 12.09
CA LYS A 244 -9.03 9.37 10.84
C LYS A 244 -9.07 7.90 10.42
N PHE A 245 -9.05 7.03 11.40
CA PHE A 245 -9.07 5.58 11.24
C PHE A 245 -10.10 4.97 12.18
N ILE A 246 -10.73 3.91 11.75
CA ILE A 246 -11.52 3.01 12.58
C ILE A 246 -11.25 1.58 12.17
N PRO A 247 -11.15 0.66 13.14
CA PRO A 247 -11.06 -0.74 12.84
C PRO A 247 -12.37 -1.24 12.23
N VAL A 248 -12.25 -2.01 11.15
CA VAL A 248 -13.40 -2.60 10.48
C VAL A 248 -13.19 -4.10 10.28
N ARG A 249 -14.31 -4.84 10.30
CA ARG A 249 -14.35 -6.24 9.91
C ARG A 249 -14.89 -6.36 8.49
N LEU A 250 -14.26 -7.19 7.71
CA LEU A 250 -14.76 -7.50 6.38
C LEU A 250 -15.81 -8.61 6.47
N ALA A 251 -17.06 -8.31 6.13
CA ALA A 251 -18.15 -9.27 6.15
C ALA A 251 -18.22 -10.09 4.85
N VAL A 252 -18.15 -9.40 3.70
CA VAL A 252 -18.15 -10.01 2.37
C VAL A 252 -17.21 -9.22 1.47
N SER A 253 -16.44 -9.94 0.64
CA SER A 253 -15.70 -9.36 -0.46
C SER A 253 -16.16 -9.98 -1.78
N GLU A 254 -16.45 -9.12 -2.77
CA GLU A 254 -16.77 -9.53 -4.12
C GLU A 254 -15.72 -8.97 -5.08
N GLN A 255 -15.21 -9.80 -5.96
CA GLN A 255 -14.31 -9.31 -7.00
C GLN A 255 -14.97 -8.17 -7.78
N GLY A 256 -14.25 -7.07 -7.92
CA GLY A 256 -14.66 -5.92 -8.72
C GLY A 256 -14.53 -6.18 -10.23
N GLY A 257 -14.77 -5.13 -11.01
CA GLY A 257 -14.55 -5.14 -12.47
C GLY A 257 -13.04 -5.22 -12.82
N GLU A 258 -12.74 -5.11 -14.11
CA GLU A 258 -11.37 -5.24 -14.67
C GLU A 258 -10.34 -4.24 -14.08
N ASP A 259 -10.79 -3.19 -13.42
CA ASP A 259 -9.94 -2.17 -12.79
C ASP A 259 -9.80 -2.34 -11.27
N SER A 260 -10.35 -3.42 -10.71
CA SER A 260 -10.20 -3.77 -9.30
C SER A 260 -9.03 -4.73 -9.10
N PHE A 261 -8.04 -4.31 -8.34
CA PHE A 261 -6.83 -5.11 -8.10
C PHE A 261 -6.83 -5.76 -6.71
N MET A 262 -7.42 -5.10 -5.71
CA MET A 262 -7.42 -5.59 -4.34
C MET A 262 -8.29 -6.83 -4.20
N ASN A 263 -7.74 -7.86 -3.62
CA ASN A 263 -8.40 -9.14 -3.35
C ASN A 263 -8.50 -9.35 -1.84
N PHE A 264 -9.70 -9.24 -1.32
CA PHE A 264 -10.01 -9.43 0.10
C PHE A 264 -10.67 -10.78 0.39
N ALA A 265 -10.87 -11.63 -0.61
CA ALA A 265 -11.64 -12.86 -0.44
C ALA A 265 -11.16 -13.72 0.74
N ASN A 266 -9.84 -13.85 0.88
CA ASN A 266 -9.24 -14.65 1.96
C ASN A 266 -9.25 -13.97 3.33
N MET A 267 -9.60 -12.68 3.43
CA MET A 267 -9.75 -11.98 4.72
C MET A 267 -11.15 -12.15 5.32
N ALA A 268 -12.17 -12.32 4.49
CA ALA A 268 -13.55 -12.46 4.95
C ALA A 268 -13.83 -13.80 5.64
N GLU A 269 -12.98 -14.79 5.47
CA GLU A 269 -13.14 -16.15 6.03
C GLU A 269 -12.53 -16.30 7.44
N GLN A 270 -12.00 -15.24 8.03
CA GLN A 270 -11.35 -15.21 9.35
C GLN A 270 -12.17 -14.39 10.37
#